data_608829493bc1e87af1956b635a25a2aa
#
_entry.id   608829493bc1e87af1956b635a25a2aa
#
_cell.length_a   1.000
_cell.length_b   1.000
_cell.length_c   1.000
_cell.angle_alpha   90.00
_cell.angle_beta   90.00
_cell.angle_gamma   90.00
#
_symmetry.space_group_name_H-M   'P 1'
#
loop_
_entity.id
_entity.type
_entity.pdbx_description
1 polymer ?
#
loop_
_entity_poly.entity_id
_entity_poly.type
_entity_poly.pdbx_seq_one_letter_code
_entity_poly.pdbx_strand_id
1 'polypeptide(L)'
;ALIEDAVVPTDRLVDYFSGIYSILNRHQVNFVVYGHIAKGLLHTRPLLNLKDPEDVALLKPLADAVFELVHGLCGVVSGEHGDGRLRSTYIARQYPEIFPLFQHVKQLLDPHNLMNPEIKTAATPDQMAQHLRFGGDYHREALPAACLHWRDGWQDEIETCHGCAKCTTVTTATRMCPIYKFTRREAAAPKAKANLLRALISGVLDKAELFEQTFQEVIGLCVGCGSCRIECPSNVDIPKMALEARARYVSRFGPSLHDRLVTGVETLGRHGGCFSGLARPVADLALSRKLGQGVADAQHQLDMNSV
;
A
#
# COMPACT_ATOMS: atom_id res chain seq x y z
N ALA A 1 -1.74 -14.65 -3.83
CA ALA A 1 -3.18 -14.60 -4.17
C ALA A 1 -3.50 -15.12 -5.58
N LEU A 2 -2.53 -15.75 -6.26
CA LEU A 2 -2.69 -16.19 -7.66
C LEU A 2 -3.82 -17.21 -7.83
N ILE A 3 -3.74 -18.33 -7.09
CA ILE A 3 -4.61 -19.51 -7.20
C ILE A 3 -5.33 -19.83 -5.89
N GLU A 4 -5.47 -18.84 -5.01
CA GLU A 4 -5.77 -19.04 -3.58
C GLU A 4 -7.26 -19.17 -3.22
N ASP A 5 -8.19 -19.07 -4.17
CA ASP A 5 -9.60 -18.86 -3.84
C ASP A 5 -10.53 -19.82 -4.58
N ALA A 6 -9.96 -20.86 -5.16
CA ALA A 6 -10.75 -21.82 -5.91
C ALA A 6 -11.59 -22.72 -4.98
N VAL A 7 -12.81 -23.02 -5.44
CA VAL A 7 -13.77 -23.90 -4.76
C VAL A 7 -14.10 -25.07 -5.66
N VAL A 8 -14.15 -26.24 -5.09
CA VAL A 8 -14.63 -27.47 -5.77
C VAL A 8 -15.75 -28.12 -4.95
N PRO A 9 -16.60 -28.97 -5.56
CA PRO A 9 -17.54 -29.79 -4.80
C PRO A 9 -16.81 -30.55 -3.69
N THR A 10 -17.41 -30.64 -2.52
CA THR A 10 -16.75 -31.19 -1.31
C THR A 10 -16.33 -32.65 -1.45
N ASP A 11 -17.05 -33.44 -2.24
CA ASP A 11 -16.73 -34.83 -2.61
C ASP A 11 -15.52 -34.93 -3.55
N ARG A 12 -15.11 -33.83 -4.19
CA ARG A 12 -13.94 -33.74 -5.09
C ARG A 12 -12.73 -33.09 -4.43
N LEU A 13 -12.84 -32.73 -3.15
CA LEU A 13 -11.80 -31.97 -2.44
C LEU A 13 -10.46 -32.72 -2.34
N VAL A 14 -10.48 -34.06 -2.18
CA VAL A 14 -9.27 -34.86 -2.12
C VAL A 14 -8.56 -34.88 -3.48
N ASP A 15 -9.31 -35.01 -4.58
CA ASP A 15 -8.77 -34.95 -5.94
C ASP A 15 -8.14 -33.62 -6.22
N TYR A 16 -8.81 -32.54 -5.80
CA TYR A 16 -8.32 -31.17 -5.93
C TYR A 16 -7.03 -30.94 -5.16
N PHE A 17 -7.00 -31.33 -3.89
CA PHE A 17 -5.81 -31.22 -3.04
C PHE A 17 -4.61 -31.97 -3.62
N SER A 18 -4.81 -33.22 -4.01
CA SER A 18 -3.77 -34.05 -4.62
C SER A 18 -3.26 -33.47 -5.94
N GLY A 19 -4.17 -32.94 -6.76
CA GLY A 19 -3.84 -32.29 -8.02
C GLY A 19 -3.01 -31.04 -7.82
N ILE A 20 -3.38 -30.16 -6.87
CA ILE A 20 -2.60 -28.97 -6.52
C ILE A 20 -1.18 -29.34 -6.08
N TYR A 21 -1.05 -30.30 -5.17
CA TYR A 21 0.26 -30.78 -4.71
C TYR A 21 1.12 -31.27 -5.88
N SER A 22 0.52 -32.05 -6.79
CA SER A 22 1.22 -32.55 -7.98
C SER A 22 1.68 -31.41 -8.89
N ILE A 23 0.82 -30.41 -9.14
CA ILE A 23 1.16 -29.24 -9.98
C ILE A 23 2.29 -28.44 -9.35
N LEU A 24 2.16 -28.04 -8.09
CA LEU A 24 3.13 -27.17 -7.44
C LEU A 24 4.49 -27.86 -7.23
N ASN A 25 4.50 -29.15 -6.89
CA ASN A 25 5.73 -29.93 -6.76
C ASN A 25 6.44 -30.09 -8.12
N ARG A 26 5.71 -30.29 -9.22
CA ARG A 26 6.29 -30.37 -10.57
C ARG A 26 7.03 -29.09 -10.95
N HIS A 27 6.51 -27.94 -10.53
CA HIS A 27 7.14 -26.64 -10.75
C HIS A 27 8.13 -26.26 -9.64
N GLN A 28 8.37 -27.14 -8.66
CA GLN A 28 9.28 -26.92 -7.51
C GLN A 28 8.95 -25.64 -6.70
N VAL A 29 7.66 -25.28 -6.66
CA VAL A 29 7.17 -24.10 -5.95
C VAL A 29 6.75 -24.46 -4.53
N ASN A 30 7.35 -23.83 -3.53
CA ASN A 30 6.88 -23.91 -2.15
C ASN A 30 5.54 -23.20 -1.98
N PHE A 31 4.68 -23.72 -1.11
CA PHE A 31 3.35 -23.17 -0.92
C PHE A 31 2.80 -23.43 0.49
N VAL A 32 1.78 -22.65 0.85
CA VAL A 32 1.00 -22.82 2.07
C VAL A 32 -0.45 -23.08 1.69
N VAL A 33 -1.12 -24.00 2.38
CA VAL A 33 -2.54 -24.32 2.17
C VAL A 33 -3.29 -24.17 3.50
N TYR A 34 -4.41 -23.48 3.45
CA TYR A 34 -5.42 -23.43 4.51
C TYR A 34 -6.78 -23.16 3.86
N GLY A 35 -7.87 -23.17 4.60
CA GLY A 35 -9.16 -22.85 3.98
C GLY A 35 -10.37 -23.34 4.75
N HIS A 36 -11.50 -23.35 4.05
CA HIS A 36 -12.81 -23.71 4.57
C HIS A 36 -13.23 -25.08 4.00
N ILE A 37 -12.64 -26.15 4.51
CA ILE A 37 -12.76 -27.52 3.99
C ILE A 37 -14.23 -27.93 3.81
N ALA A 38 -15.09 -27.62 4.78
CA ALA A 38 -16.53 -27.91 4.71
C ALA A 38 -17.26 -27.23 3.55
N LYS A 39 -16.64 -26.21 2.94
CA LYS A 39 -17.16 -25.46 1.78
C LYS A 39 -16.45 -25.84 0.46
N GLY A 40 -15.50 -26.77 0.48
CA GLY A 40 -14.70 -27.12 -0.69
C GLY A 40 -13.69 -26.03 -1.09
N LEU A 41 -13.41 -25.05 -0.22
CA LEU A 41 -12.52 -23.91 -0.48
C LEU A 41 -11.14 -24.15 0.12
N LEU A 42 -10.10 -24.04 -0.70
CA LEU A 42 -8.71 -24.07 -0.26
C LEU A 42 -7.98 -22.80 -0.70
N HIS A 43 -7.39 -22.10 0.28
CA HIS A 43 -6.49 -20.99 0.01
C HIS A 43 -5.06 -21.53 -0.19
N THR A 44 -4.72 -21.76 -1.44
CA THR A 44 -3.38 -22.23 -1.82
C THR A 44 -2.53 -21.05 -2.23
N ARG A 45 -1.49 -20.77 -1.46
CA ARG A 45 -0.58 -19.63 -1.69
C ARG A 45 0.81 -20.10 -2.10
N PRO A 46 1.13 -20.10 -3.41
CA PRO A 46 2.49 -20.33 -3.87
C PRO A 46 3.40 -19.18 -3.38
N LEU A 47 4.61 -19.55 -2.97
CA LEU A 47 5.64 -18.60 -2.53
C LEU A 47 6.54 -18.29 -3.72
N LEU A 48 6.26 -17.17 -4.39
CA LEU A 48 6.99 -16.70 -5.55
C LEU A 48 7.65 -15.35 -5.24
N ASN A 49 8.87 -15.17 -5.71
CA ASN A 49 9.57 -13.90 -5.66
C ASN A 49 9.26 -13.06 -6.92
N LEU A 50 8.32 -12.14 -6.82
CA LEU A 50 7.92 -11.32 -7.97
C LEU A 50 8.99 -10.33 -8.49
N LYS A 51 10.18 -10.33 -7.91
CA LYS A 51 11.37 -9.64 -8.43
C LYS A 51 12.25 -10.55 -9.29
N ASP A 52 11.95 -11.84 -9.32
CA ASP A 52 12.65 -12.83 -10.12
C ASP A 52 11.89 -13.07 -11.43
N PRO A 53 12.51 -12.86 -12.59
CA PRO A 53 11.89 -13.11 -13.89
C PRO A 53 11.37 -14.54 -14.05
N GLU A 54 12.06 -15.54 -13.52
CA GLU A 54 11.67 -16.94 -13.61
C GLU A 54 10.38 -17.18 -12.83
N ASP A 55 10.27 -16.66 -11.61
CA ASP A 55 9.07 -16.74 -10.79
C ASP A 55 7.88 -15.98 -11.39
N VAL A 56 8.14 -14.81 -12.00
CA VAL A 56 7.11 -14.07 -12.73
C VAL A 56 6.60 -14.85 -13.94
N ALA A 57 7.49 -15.52 -14.67
CA ALA A 57 7.12 -16.36 -15.80
C ALA A 57 6.27 -17.58 -15.39
N LEU A 58 6.38 -18.05 -14.15
CA LEU A 58 5.55 -19.14 -13.61
C LEU A 58 4.09 -18.73 -13.30
N LEU A 59 3.77 -17.45 -13.20
CA LEU A 59 2.41 -17.00 -12.79
C LEU A 59 1.33 -17.60 -13.68
N LYS A 60 1.47 -17.46 -15.00
CA LYS A 60 0.46 -17.93 -15.94
C LYS A 60 0.41 -19.46 -16.06
N PRO A 61 1.53 -20.19 -16.25
CA PRO A 61 1.52 -21.66 -16.29
C PRO A 61 0.91 -22.30 -15.05
N LEU A 62 1.22 -21.79 -13.85
CA LEU A 62 0.63 -22.29 -12.62
C LEU A 62 -0.87 -22.04 -12.55
N ALA A 63 -1.31 -20.83 -12.90
CA ALA A 63 -2.72 -20.50 -12.92
C ALA A 63 -3.50 -21.32 -13.93
N ASP A 64 -2.97 -21.49 -15.15
CA ASP A 64 -3.58 -22.31 -16.19
C ASP A 64 -3.74 -23.76 -15.73
N ALA A 65 -2.70 -24.37 -15.18
CA ALA A 65 -2.73 -25.75 -14.71
C ALA A 65 -3.73 -25.98 -13.55
N VAL A 66 -3.75 -25.05 -12.59
CA VAL A 66 -4.65 -25.16 -11.44
C VAL A 66 -6.11 -24.90 -11.84
N PHE A 67 -6.37 -23.91 -12.67
CA PHE A 67 -7.76 -23.61 -13.08
C PHE A 67 -8.29 -24.63 -14.11
N GLU A 68 -7.43 -25.28 -14.88
CA GLU A 68 -7.81 -26.47 -15.65
C GLU A 68 -8.28 -27.61 -14.73
N LEU A 69 -7.52 -27.89 -13.67
CA LEU A 69 -7.90 -28.88 -12.66
C LEU A 69 -9.24 -28.51 -12.00
N VAL A 70 -9.42 -27.24 -11.61
CA VAL A 70 -10.65 -26.73 -10.98
C VAL A 70 -11.85 -26.94 -11.89
N HIS A 71 -11.75 -26.56 -13.18
CA HIS A 71 -12.81 -26.77 -14.16
C HIS A 71 -13.12 -28.27 -14.37
N GLY A 72 -12.09 -29.11 -14.46
CA GLY A 72 -12.26 -30.55 -14.60
C GLY A 72 -12.96 -31.20 -13.40
N LEU A 73 -12.92 -30.56 -12.25
CA LEU A 73 -13.60 -30.98 -11.03
C LEU A 73 -14.96 -30.27 -10.82
N CYS A 74 -15.48 -29.58 -11.84
CA CYS A 74 -16.71 -28.78 -11.76
C CYS A 74 -16.65 -27.67 -10.69
N GLY A 75 -15.46 -27.13 -10.44
CA GLY A 75 -15.23 -26.05 -9.48
C GLY A 75 -15.32 -24.66 -10.10
N VAL A 76 -15.08 -23.66 -9.27
CA VAL A 76 -15.01 -22.22 -9.65
C VAL A 76 -13.68 -21.61 -9.23
N VAL A 77 -13.18 -20.66 -10.02
CA VAL A 77 -11.85 -20.06 -9.80
C VAL A 77 -11.80 -19.09 -8.63
N SER A 78 -12.93 -18.60 -8.16
CA SER A 78 -13.04 -17.70 -7.01
C SER A 78 -14.30 -17.99 -6.22
N GLY A 79 -14.15 -18.33 -4.95
CA GLY A 79 -15.24 -18.64 -4.04
C GLY A 79 -15.71 -17.46 -3.21
N GLU A 80 -14.80 -16.62 -2.72
CA GLU A 80 -15.15 -15.52 -1.80
C GLU A 80 -14.40 -14.20 -2.04
N HIS A 81 -13.18 -14.22 -2.59
CA HIS A 81 -12.34 -13.01 -2.73
C HIS A 81 -12.59 -12.23 -4.04
N GLY A 82 -13.34 -12.84 -4.99
CA GLY A 82 -13.57 -12.26 -6.32
C GLY A 82 -12.39 -12.44 -7.27
N ASP A 83 -12.65 -12.24 -8.57
CA ASP A 83 -11.70 -12.59 -9.62
C ASP A 83 -10.53 -11.61 -9.72
N GLY A 84 -10.82 -10.32 -9.55
CA GLY A 84 -9.83 -9.26 -9.69
C GLY A 84 -9.05 -9.35 -11.01
N ARG A 85 -7.86 -8.77 -11.04
CA ARG A 85 -6.99 -8.78 -12.21
C ARG A 85 -6.41 -10.17 -12.51
N LEU A 86 -6.13 -10.97 -11.47
CA LEU A 86 -5.43 -12.24 -11.62
C LEU A 86 -6.29 -13.36 -12.22
N ARG A 87 -7.60 -13.36 -11.98
CA ARG A 87 -8.52 -14.44 -12.38
C ARG A 87 -9.49 -14.05 -13.47
N SER A 88 -9.59 -12.77 -13.85
CA SER A 88 -10.51 -12.28 -14.87
C SER A 88 -10.37 -12.99 -16.21
N THR A 89 -9.16 -13.39 -16.59
CA THR A 89 -8.88 -14.15 -17.83
C THR A 89 -9.64 -15.48 -17.93
N TYR A 90 -10.02 -16.07 -16.80
CA TYR A 90 -10.68 -17.39 -16.75
C TYR A 90 -12.21 -17.29 -16.72
N ILE A 91 -12.78 -16.10 -16.57
CA ILE A 91 -14.23 -15.91 -16.40
C ILE A 91 -15.03 -16.30 -17.65
N ALA A 92 -14.52 -15.97 -18.84
CA ALA A 92 -15.17 -16.37 -20.09
C ALA A 92 -15.30 -17.89 -20.23
N ARG A 93 -14.28 -18.64 -19.78
CA ARG A 93 -14.29 -20.09 -19.76
C ARG A 93 -15.18 -20.65 -18.63
N GLN A 94 -15.19 -20.00 -17.49
CA GLN A 94 -16.01 -20.38 -16.34
C GLN A 94 -17.51 -20.26 -16.63
N TYR A 95 -17.91 -19.24 -17.40
CA TYR A 95 -19.31 -18.91 -17.66
C TYR A 95 -19.57 -18.61 -19.15
N PRO A 96 -19.30 -19.58 -20.06
CA PRO A 96 -19.31 -19.30 -21.50
C PRO A 96 -20.67 -18.82 -22.01
N GLU A 97 -21.76 -19.35 -21.47
CA GLU A 97 -23.12 -19.03 -21.92
C GLU A 97 -23.58 -17.62 -21.52
N ILE A 98 -23.17 -17.15 -20.33
CA ILE A 98 -23.61 -15.87 -19.79
C ILE A 98 -22.54 -14.77 -19.89
N PHE A 99 -21.32 -15.09 -20.29
CA PHE A 99 -20.25 -14.11 -20.43
C PHE A 99 -20.57 -12.96 -21.39
N PRO A 100 -21.24 -13.19 -22.55
CA PRO A 100 -21.70 -12.10 -23.40
C PRO A 100 -22.64 -11.11 -22.69
N LEU A 101 -23.46 -11.61 -21.75
CA LEU A 101 -24.33 -10.75 -20.94
C LEU A 101 -23.50 -9.86 -19.99
N PHE A 102 -22.41 -10.39 -19.39
CA PHE A 102 -21.50 -9.55 -18.57
C PHE A 102 -20.90 -8.41 -19.40
N GLN A 103 -20.49 -8.69 -20.64
CA GLN A 103 -19.97 -7.69 -21.56
C GLN A 103 -21.02 -6.65 -21.93
N HIS A 104 -22.26 -7.09 -22.18
CA HIS A 104 -23.36 -6.19 -22.50
C HIS A 104 -23.72 -5.25 -21.33
N VAL A 105 -23.80 -5.78 -20.11
CA VAL A 105 -24.03 -4.97 -18.89
C VAL A 105 -22.92 -3.94 -18.72
N LYS A 106 -21.66 -4.34 -18.90
CA LYS A 106 -20.51 -3.43 -18.84
C LYS A 106 -20.64 -2.32 -19.87
N GLN A 107 -20.96 -2.65 -21.12
CA GLN A 107 -21.10 -1.68 -22.21
C GLN A 107 -22.25 -0.68 -21.96
N LEU A 108 -23.35 -1.14 -21.37
CA LEU A 108 -24.49 -0.27 -21.06
C LEU A 108 -24.18 0.73 -19.94
N LEU A 109 -23.48 0.28 -18.89
CA LEU A 109 -23.24 1.08 -17.68
C LEU A 109 -21.95 1.87 -17.73
N ASP A 110 -20.98 1.44 -18.53
CA ASP A 110 -19.65 2.07 -18.66
C ASP A 110 -19.17 2.01 -20.13
N PRO A 111 -19.85 2.71 -21.06
CA PRO A 111 -19.53 2.66 -22.49
C PRO A 111 -18.12 3.19 -22.81
N HIS A 112 -17.54 4.02 -21.93
CA HIS A 112 -16.20 4.56 -22.09
C HIS A 112 -15.13 3.75 -21.36
N ASN A 113 -15.49 2.62 -20.75
CA ASN A 113 -14.59 1.73 -20.00
C ASN A 113 -13.70 2.44 -18.96
N LEU A 114 -14.30 3.35 -18.19
CA LEU A 114 -13.62 4.14 -17.14
C LEU A 114 -13.55 3.40 -15.80
N MET A 115 -14.51 2.52 -15.51
CA MET A 115 -14.60 1.77 -14.26
C MET A 115 -13.92 0.42 -14.38
N ASN A 116 -12.81 0.25 -13.66
CA ASN A 116 -12.04 -1.01 -13.64
C ASN A 116 -11.80 -1.60 -15.04
N PRO A 117 -11.10 -0.89 -15.92
CA PRO A 117 -10.79 -1.39 -17.26
C PRO A 117 -10.05 -2.73 -17.18
N GLU A 118 -10.27 -3.59 -18.16
CA GLU A 118 -9.64 -4.93 -18.26
C GLU A 118 -10.02 -5.92 -17.14
N ILE A 119 -10.93 -5.56 -16.24
CA ILE A 119 -11.39 -6.48 -15.20
C ILE A 119 -12.67 -7.19 -15.66
N LYS A 120 -12.71 -8.52 -15.50
CA LYS A 120 -13.79 -9.45 -15.86
C LYS A 120 -14.11 -9.53 -17.36
N THR A 121 -14.54 -8.47 -17.99
CA THR A 121 -15.17 -8.49 -19.33
C THR A 121 -14.23 -8.25 -20.50
N ALA A 122 -13.05 -7.70 -20.25
CA ALA A 122 -12.06 -7.37 -21.27
C ALA A 122 -10.64 -7.80 -20.85
N ALA A 123 -10.55 -8.88 -20.08
CA ALA A 123 -9.29 -9.39 -19.57
C ALA A 123 -8.43 -10.01 -20.66
N THR A 124 -7.13 -9.70 -20.68
CA THR A 124 -6.16 -10.30 -21.58
C THR A 124 -5.41 -11.46 -20.91
N PRO A 125 -4.92 -12.45 -21.66
CA PRO A 125 -4.21 -13.61 -21.09
C PRO A 125 -3.01 -13.24 -20.22
N ASP A 126 -2.29 -12.19 -20.57
CA ASP A 126 -1.02 -11.83 -19.93
C ASP A 126 -1.17 -10.76 -18.82
N GLN A 127 -2.39 -10.27 -18.59
CA GLN A 127 -2.60 -9.17 -17.64
C GLN A 127 -2.20 -9.50 -16.20
N MET A 128 -2.12 -10.79 -15.83
CA MET A 128 -1.73 -11.18 -14.47
C MET A 128 -0.26 -10.89 -14.16
N ALA A 129 0.60 -10.83 -15.18
CA ALA A 129 2.01 -10.47 -15.04
C ALA A 129 2.27 -8.96 -15.23
N GLN A 130 1.24 -8.17 -15.60
CA GLN A 130 1.37 -6.74 -15.82
C GLN A 130 1.06 -5.95 -14.54
N HIS A 131 1.70 -4.79 -14.40
CA HIS A 131 1.49 -3.86 -13.28
C HIS A 131 1.67 -4.52 -11.90
N LEU A 132 2.58 -5.45 -11.79
CA LEU A 132 2.96 -6.04 -10.52
C LEU A 132 3.55 -4.96 -9.60
N ARG A 133 3.43 -5.16 -8.28
CA ARG A 133 4.07 -4.25 -7.30
C ARG A 133 5.59 -4.21 -7.48
N PHE A 134 6.18 -5.34 -7.82
CA PHE A 134 7.50 -5.55 -8.40
C PHE A 134 7.29 -6.28 -9.72
N GLY A 135 8.28 -6.46 -10.54
CA GLY A 135 8.22 -7.18 -11.79
C GLY A 135 9.55 -7.87 -12.04
N GLY A 136 9.61 -8.79 -13.00
CA GLY A 136 10.86 -9.49 -13.32
C GLY A 136 11.98 -8.58 -13.83
N ASP A 137 11.65 -7.38 -14.23
CA ASP A 137 12.56 -6.30 -14.61
C ASP A 137 12.90 -5.36 -13.44
N TYR A 138 12.36 -5.62 -12.24
CA TYR A 138 12.62 -4.78 -11.09
C TYR A 138 14.10 -4.80 -10.70
N HIS A 139 14.70 -3.64 -10.67
CA HIS A 139 16.02 -3.41 -10.11
C HIS A 139 15.94 -2.30 -9.06
N ARG A 140 16.75 -2.43 -8.04
CA ARG A 140 16.80 -1.46 -6.96
C ARG A 140 17.74 -0.33 -7.34
N GLU A 141 17.20 0.87 -7.47
CA GLU A 141 18.00 2.08 -7.65
C GLU A 141 18.88 2.34 -6.43
N ALA A 142 20.17 2.59 -6.66
CA ALA A 142 21.07 2.96 -5.58
C ALA A 142 20.69 4.34 -5.03
N LEU A 143 20.39 4.39 -3.73
CA LEU A 143 20.19 5.62 -2.99
C LEU A 143 21.42 5.93 -2.13
N PRO A 144 21.67 7.21 -1.79
CA PRO A 144 22.75 7.58 -0.88
C PRO A 144 22.65 6.82 0.46
N ALA A 145 23.76 6.70 1.19
CA ALA A 145 23.81 6.04 2.50
C ALA A 145 22.73 6.59 3.44
N ALA A 146 22.11 5.72 4.25
CA ALA A 146 21.06 6.12 5.17
C ALA A 146 21.58 7.08 6.25
N CYS A 147 20.74 8.05 6.63
CA CYS A 147 21.03 8.95 7.75
C CYS A 147 20.78 8.29 9.11
N LEU A 148 19.82 7.35 9.14
CA LEU A 148 19.46 6.61 10.35
C LEU A 148 20.01 5.18 10.29
N HIS A 149 20.18 4.58 11.46
CA HIS A 149 20.55 3.17 11.54
C HIS A 149 19.37 2.28 11.20
N TRP A 150 19.53 1.38 10.20
CA TRP A 150 18.57 0.37 9.78
C TRP A 150 19.19 -1.02 9.94
N ARG A 151 18.41 -1.98 10.40
CA ARG A 151 18.87 -3.34 10.64
C ARG A 151 19.37 -4.00 9.35
N ASP A 152 18.51 -3.99 8.32
CA ASP A 152 18.73 -4.67 7.05
C ASP A 152 18.86 -3.68 5.87
N GLY A 153 18.79 -2.37 6.17
CA GLY A 153 18.76 -1.30 5.19
C GLY A 153 17.38 -0.64 5.05
N TRP A 154 17.34 0.65 4.79
CA TRP A 154 16.06 1.35 4.68
C TRP A 154 15.30 1.04 3.38
N GLN A 155 16.01 0.62 2.32
CA GLN A 155 15.40 0.14 1.08
C GLN A 155 14.70 -1.21 1.31
N ASP A 156 15.29 -2.08 2.11
CA ASP A 156 14.65 -3.34 2.49
C ASP A 156 13.37 -3.10 3.29
N GLU A 157 13.40 -2.14 4.23
CA GLU A 157 12.21 -1.73 4.98
C GLU A 157 11.11 -1.18 4.06
N ILE A 158 11.45 -0.39 3.02
CA ILE A 158 10.48 0.12 2.04
C ILE A 158 9.80 -1.05 1.29
N GLU A 159 10.54 -2.07 0.92
CA GLU A 159 10.04 -3.23 0.18
C GLU A 159 9.15 -4.15 1.02
N THR A 160 9.27 -4.14 2.35
CA THR A 160 8.39 -4.94 3.23
C THR A 160 6.92 -4.54 3.16
N CYS A 161 6.60 -3.32 2.71
CA CYS A 161 5.22 -2.91 2.51
C CYS A 161 4.60 -3.62 1.31
N HIS A 162 3.73 -4.59 1.53
CA HIS A 162 3.03 -5.31 0.46
C HIS A 162 1.71 -4.65 0.00
N GLY A 163 1.37 -3.45 0.50
CA GLY A 163 0.25 -2.65 -0.01
C GLY A 163 -1.15 -3.12 0.43
N CYS A 164 -1.29 -3.90 1.51
CA CYS A 164 -2.58 -4.44 1.97
C CYS A 164 -3.64 -3.40 2.36
N ALA A 165 -3.27 -2.13 2.43
CA ALA A 165 -4.13 -1.01 2.81
C ALA A 165 -4.77 -1.10 4.22
N LYS A 166 -4.36 -2.03 5.10
CA LYS A 166 -4.83 -2.08 6.49
C LYS A 166 -4.68 -0.73 7.20
N CYS A 167 -3.65 0.03 6.85
CA CYS A 167 -3.38 1.35 7.41
C CYS A 167 -4.36 2.45 6.96
N THR A 168 -5.29 2.16 6.05
CA THR A 168 -6.40 3.06 5.69
C THR A 168 -7.71 2.72 6.42
N THR A 169 -7.66 1.84 7.42
CA THR A 169 -8.81 1.53 8.27
C THR A 169 -9.21 2.76 9.08
N VAL A 170 -10.50 3.09 9.04
CA VAL A 170 -11.06 4.30 9.68
C VAL A 170 -11.85 4.01 10.95
N THR A 171 -12.12 2.73 11.24
CA THR A 171 -12.85 2.32 12.44
C THR A 171 -12.08 2.65 13.72
N THR A 172 -12.78 2.77 14.83
CA THR A 172 -12.20 2.97 16.15
C THR A 172 -11.52 1.72 16.71
N ALA A 173 -11.81 0.55 16.13
CA ALA A 173 -11.26 -0.74 16.56
C ALA A 173 -9.73 -0.88 16.36
N THR A 174 -9.12 -0.05 15.51
CA THR A 174 -7.67 -0.03 15.31
C THR A 174 -7.10 1.33 15.65
N ARG A 175 -5.86 1.37 16.13
CA ARG A 175 -5.17 2.64 16.41
C ARG A 175 -4.79 3.38 15.15
N MET A 176 -4.33 2.73 14.14
CA MET A 176 -3.88 3.25 12.82
C MET A 176 -3.64 4.78 12.76
N CYS A 177 -3.30 5.29 11.59
CA CYS A 177 -2.89 6.68 11.41
C CYS A 177 -3.99 7.69 11.78
N PRO A 178 -3.80 8.55 12.80
CA PRO A 178 -4.80 9.55 13.18
C PRO A 178 -5.01 10.59 12.08
N ILE A 179 -3.94 10.98 11.37
CA ILE A 179 -4.02 11.98 10.31
C ILE A 179 -4.86 11.46 9.14
N TYR A 180 -4.68 10.19 8.74
CA TYR A 180 -5.55 9.59 7.73
C TYR A 180 -7.00 9.48 8.20
N LYS A 181 -7.22 9.05 9.45
CA LYS A 181 -8.58 8.93 10.00
C LYS A 181 -9.33 10.26 9.99
N PHE A 182 -8.64 11.34 10.27
CA PHE A 182 -9.22 12.68 10.28
C PHE A 182 -9.41 13.23 8.86
N THR A 183 -8.37 13.21 8.04
CA THR A 183 -8.37 13.89 6.74
C THR A 183 -9.02 13.10 5.61
N ARG A 184 -9.04 11.77 5.70
CA ARG A 184 -9.42 10.82 4.62
C ARG A 184 -8.62 10.99 3.33
N ARG A 185 -7.58 11.80 3.33
CA ARG A 185 -6.74 12.03 2.15
C ARG A 185 -5.76 10.87 1.97
N GLU A 186 -5.69 10.32 0.75
CA GLU A 186 -4.78 9.20 0.43
C GLU A 186 -3.32 9.54 0.76
N ALA A 187 -2.87 10.77 0.47
CA ALA A 187 -1.53 11.25 0.80
C ALA A 187 -1.19 11.16 2.30
N ALA A 188 -2.20 11.23 3.18
CA ALA A 188 -1.99 11.07 4.62
C ALA A 188 -1.82 9.62 5.06
N ALA A 189 -2.24 8.65 4.23
CA ALA A 189 -2.13 7.23 4.58
C ALA A 189 -0.68 6.78 4.76
N PRO A 190 -0.38 5.89 5.73
CA PRO A 190 0.96 5.33 5.88
C PRO A 190 1.45 4.64 4.61
N LYS A 191 0.59 3.86 3.92
CA LYS A 191 0.95 3.20 2.66
C LYS A 191 1.33 4.19 1.55
N ALA A 192 0.80 5.42 1.55
CA ALA A 192 1.17 6.42 0.56
C ALA A 192 2.65 6.79 0.66
N LYS A 193 3.17 6.96 1.90
CA LYS A 193 4.61 7.20 2.13
C LYS A 193 5.46 6.04 1.66
N ALA A 194 5.07 4.80 2.01
CA ALA A 194 5.77 3.60 1.55
C ALA A 194 5.76 3.46 0.02
N ASN A 195 4.62 3.74 -0.63
CA ASN A 195 4.52 3.69 -2.08
C ASN A 195 5.34 4.78 -2.77
N LEU A 196 5.36 5.98 -2.21
CA LEU A 196 6.15 7.09 -2.73
C LEU A 196 7.65 6.78 -2.66
N LEU A 197 8.12 6.28 -1.51
CA LEU A 197 9.50 5.84 -1.34
C LEU A 197 9.83 4.62 -2.24
N ARG A 198 8.90 3.68 -2.39
CA ARG A 198 9.08 2.55 -3.32
C ARG A 198 9.22 3.03 -4.77
N ALA A 199 8.46 4.04 -5.17
CA ALA A 199 8.57 4.60 -6.51
C ALA A 199 9.97 5.19 -6.79
N LEU A 200 10.62 5.76 -5.77
CA LEU A 200 12.02 6.21 -5.87
C LEU A 200 12.99 5.04 -6.04
N ILE A 201 12.87 3.99 -5.21
CA ILE A 201 13.81 2.87 -5.26
C ILE A 201 13.61 1.94 -6.44
N SER A 202 12.46 2.03 -7.12
CA SER A 202 12.16 1.28 -8.35
C SER A 202 12.40 2.10 -9.63
N GLY A 203 12.90 3.32 -9.54
CA GLY A 203 13.15 4.18 -10.69
C GLY A 203 11.88 4.74 -11.37
N VAL A 204 10.70 4.51 -10.81
CA VAL A 204 9.43 5.11 -11.32
C VAL A 204 9.42 6.62 -11.10
N LEU A 205 10.01 7.08 -9.99
CA LEU A 205 10.29 8.48 -9.72
C LEU A 205 11.80 8.72 -9.74
N ASP A 206 12.21 9.88 -10.28
CA ASP A 206 13.59 10.31 -10.19
C ASP A 206 14.01 10.51 -8.73
N LYS A 207 15.27 10.20 -8.41
CA LYS A 207 15.82 10.37 -7.05
C LYS A 207 15.80 11.82 -6.56
N ALA A 208 15.81 12.78 -7.49
CA ALA A 208 15.70 14.20 -7.17
C ALA A 208 14.35 14.55 -6.54
N GLU A 209 13.29 13.81 -6.87
CA GLU A 209 11.94 14.01 -6.32
C GLU A 209 11.90 13.91 -4.78
N LEU A 210 12.80 13.13 -4.17
CA LEU A 210 12.95 13.08 -2.72
C LEU A 210 13.17 14.47 -2.10
N PHE A 211 13.76 15.38 -2.86
CA PHE A 211 14.13 16.73 -2.43
C PHE A 211 13.13 17.79 -2.87
N GLU A 212 12.07 17.41 -3.60
CA GLU A 212 11.02 18.34 -3.98
C GLU A 212 10.08 18.65 -2.82
N GLN A 213 9.57 19.88 -2.80
CA GLN A 213 8.67 20.34 -1.74
C GLN A 213 7.41 19.48 -1.66
N THR A 214 6.81 19.13 -2.80
CA THR A 214 5.60 18.29 -2.88
C THR A 214 5.80 16.91 -2.27
N PHE A 215 6.98 16.33 -2.47
CA PHE A 215 7.34 15.05 -1.84
C PHE A 215 7.42 15.21 -0.31
N GLN A 216 8.12 16.25 0.14
CA GLN A 216 8.29 16.53 1.57
C GLN A 216 6.97 16.89 2.26
N GLU A 217 6.02 17.51 1.57
CA GLU A 217 4.68 17.76 2.08
C GLU A 217 3.93 16.46 2.39
N VAL A 218 3.99 15.48 1.48
CA VAL A 218 3.39 14.14 1.72
C VAL A 218 4.06 13.43 2.89
N ILE A 219 5.39 13.45 2.94
CA ILE A 219 6.16 12.89 4.07
C ILE A 219 5.81 13.64 5.36
N GLY A 220 5.65 14.95 5.29
CA GLY A 220 5.31 15.88 6.38
C GLY A 220 3.99 15.58 7.07
N LEU A 221 3.04 14.94 6.38
CA LEU A 221 1.79 14.48 7.00
C LEU A 221 1.97 13.38 8.07
N CYS A 222 3.18 12.82 8.20
CA CYS A 222 3.50 11.88 9.28
C CYS A 222 3.92 12.63 10.54
N VAL A 223 3.15 12.50 11.61
CA VAL A 223 3.43 13.09 12.94
C VAL A 223 4.28 12.19 13.85
N GLY A 224 4.78 11.07 13.35
CA GLY A 224 5.70 10.21 14.09
C GLY A 224 5.07 9.42 15.25
N CYS A 225 3.74 9.30 15.35
CA CYS A 225 3.05 8.70 16.51
C CYS A 225 3.25 7.17 16.67
N GLY A 226 3.79 6.47 15.70
CA GLY A 226 4.09 5.03 15.76
C GLY A 226 2.88 4.08 15.64
N SER A 227 1.65 4.54 15.72
CA SER A 227 0.45 3.68 15.74
C SER A 227 0.37 2.73 14.53
N CYS A 228 0.72 3.20 13.34
CA CYS A 228 0.67 2.38 12.13
C CYS A 228 1.74 1.27 12.13
N ARG A 229 2.87 1.44 12.81
CA ARG A 229 3.89 0.40 12.96
C ARG A 229 3.36 -0.77 13.80
N ILE A 230 2.70 -0.46 14.92
CA ILE A 230 2.17 -1.47 15.85
C ILE A 230 1.06 -2.30 15.19
N GLU A 231 0.22 -1.66 14.39
CA GLU A 231 -0.94 -2.28 13.75
C GLU A 231 -0.63 -2.88 12.35
N CYS A 232 0.59 -2.69 11.85
CA CYS A 232 0.96 -3.18 10.53
C CYS A 232 1.19 -4.69 10.53
N PRO A 233 0.47 -5.49 9.72
CA PRO A 233 0.68 -6.94 9.66
C PRO A 233 2.06 -7.33 9.12
N SER A 234 2.75 -6.41 8.44
CA SER A 234 4.13 -6.60 7.95
C SER A 234 5.18 -5.83 8.77
N ASN A 235 4.82 -5.29 9.93
CA ASN A 235 5.71 -4.55 10.84
C ASN A 235 6.50 -3.39 10.19
N VAL A 236 5.93 -2.76 9.16
CA VAL A 236 6.59 -1.67 8.42
C VAL A 236 6.69 -0.42 9.29
N ASP A 237 7.90 0.11 9.47
CA ASP A 237 8.15 1.31 10.26
C ASP A 237 8.04 2.59 9.44
N ILE A 238 6.81 2.93 9.05
CA ILE A 238 6.52 4.16 8.28
C ILE A 238 7.01 5.43 8.97
N PRO A 239 6.84 5.63 10.29
CA PRO A 239 7.38 6.80 10.99
C PRO A 239 8.88 6.95 10.79
N LYS A 240 9.64 5.88 10.92
CA LYS A 240 11.10 5.90 10.72
C LYS A 240 11.48 6.15 9.26
N MET A 241 10.75 5.57 8.29
CA MET A 241 10.94 5.88 6.87
C MET A 241 10.70 7.37 6.57
N ALA A 242 9.64 7.96 7.15
CA ALA A 242 9.36 9.38 6.99
C ALA A 242 10.45 10.24 7.62
N LEU A 243 10.98 9.83 8.77
CA LEU A 243 12.10 10.51 9.42
C LEU A 243 13.39 10.43 8.59
N GLU A 244 13.68 9.27 7.98
CA GLU A 244 14.82 9.11 7.06
C GLU A 244 14.71 10.06 5.86
N ALA A 245 13.54 10.14 5.22
CA ALA A 245 13.31 11.04 4.08
C ALA A 245 13.51 12.51 4.47
N ARG A 246 13.03 12.92 5.65
CA ARG A 246 13.25 14.27 6.19
C ARG A 246 14.72 14.51 6.52
N ALA A 247 15.40 13.55 7.15
CA ALA A 247 16.82 13.67 7.49
C ALA A 247 17.66 13.91 6.25
N ARG A 248 17.36 13.24 5.14
CA ARG A 248 18.03 13.44 3.84
C ARG A 248 17.79 14.83 3.26
N TYR A 249 16.55 15.30 3.34
CA TYR A 249 16.20 16.66 2.91
C TYR A 249 16.99 17.69 3.74
N VAL A 250 16.98 17.56 5.06
CA VAL A 250 17.69 18.46 5.99
C VAL A 250 19.20 18.36 5.80
N SER A 251 19.76 17.19 5.53
CA SER A 251 21.21 17.05 5.28
C SER A 251 21.67 17.79 4.02
N ARG A 252 20.77 17.95 3.02
CA ARG A 252 21.06 18.65 1.77
C ARG A 252 20.85 20.16 1.86
N PHE A 253 19.76 20.61 2.48
CA PHE A 253 19.34 22.00 2.48
C PHE A 253 19.48 22.70 3.84
N GLY A 254 19.81 21.96 4.86
CA GLY A 254 19.79 22.42 6.25
C GLY A 254 18.37 22.47 6.84
N PRO A 255 18.27 22.64 8.16
CA PRO A 255 16.98 22.77 8.84
C PRO A 255 16.34 24.13 8.52
N SER A 256 15.02 24.15 8.40
CA SER A 256 14.25 25.38 8.24
C SER A 256 14.39 26.31 9.45
N LEU A 257 14.04 27.59 9.29
CA LEU A 257 14.02 28.52 10.44
C LEU A 257 13.11 28.00 11.56
N HIS A 258 11.96 27.44 11.19
CA HIS A 258 11.04 26.82 12.17
C HIS A 258 11.72 25.68 12.93
N ASP A 259 12.38 24.75 12.22
CA ASP A 259 13.06 23.63 12.85
C ASP A 259 14.19 24.10 13.78
N ARG A 260 14.96 25.10 13.36
CA ARG A 260 16.01 25.70 14.20
C ARG A 260 15.44 26.31 15.48
N LEU A 261 14.31 27.00 15.40
CA LEU A 261 13.68 27.59 16.56
C LEU A 261 13.13 26.51 17.51
N VAL A 262 12.46 25.46 16.97
CA VAL A 262 11.89 24.40 17.77
C VAL A 262 12.96 23.54 18.42
N THR A 263 14.02 23.15 17.68
CA THR A 263 15.13 22.37 18.22
C THR A 263 16.02 23.19 19.16
N GLY A 264 16.06 24.51 18.97
CA GLY A 264 16.82 25.46 19.82
C GLY A 264 16.04 25.95 21.05
N VAL A 265 14.81 25.46 21.29
CA VAL A 265 13.92 25.98 22.35
C VAL A 265 14.56 25.94 23.76
N GLU A 266 15.34 24.92 24.05
CA GLU A 266 16.05 24.81 25.34
C GLU A 266 17.12 25.91 25.50
N THR A 267 17.89 26.15 24.43
CA THR A 267 18.91 27.21 24.40
C THR A 267 18.23 28.58 24.47
N LEU A 268 17.17 28.79 23.71
CA LEU A 268 16.36 30.01 23.76
C LEU A 268 15.75 30.20 25.15
N GLY A 269 15.28 29.14 25.80
CA GLY A 269 14.75 29.19 27.18
C GLY A 269 15.81 29.57 28.21
N ARG A 270 17.04 29.01 28.10
CA ARG A 270 18.14 29.36 28.97
C ARG A 270 18.54 30.84 28.83
N HIS A 271 18.67 31.34 27.63
CA HIS A 271 19.00 32.74 27.38
C HIS A 271 17.83 33.67 27.67
N GLY A 272 16.58 33.27 27.31
CA GLY A 272 15.37 34.03 27.58
C GLY A 272 15.10 34.21 29.07
N GLY A 273 15.49 33.23 29.90
CA GLY A 273 15.43 33.36 31.35
C GLY A 273 16.25 34.55 31.93
N CYS A 274 17.38 34.87 31.28
CA CYS A 274 18.18 36.06 31.63
C CYS A 274 17.51 37.39 31.24
N PHE A 275 16.57 37.35 30.27
CA PHE A 275 15.86 38.54 29.75
C PHE A 275 14.36 38.47 29.98
N SER A 276 13.92 37.71 31.00
CA SER A 276 12.48 37.43 31.24
C SER A 276 11.61 38.66 31.39
N GLY A 277 12.14 39.77 31.92
CA GLY A 277 11.45 41.04 32.05
C GLY A 277 11.17 41.75 30.74
N LEU A 278 11.98 41.53 29.70
CA LEU A 278 11.84 42.14 28.38
C LEU A 278 11.13 41.20 27.37
N ALA A 279 11.26 39.89 27.54
CA ALA A 279 10.75 38.92 26.60
C ALA A 279 9.26 38.57 26.82
N ARG A 280 8.76 38.67 28.06
CA ARG A 280 7.35 38.41 28.40
C ARG A 280 6.33 39.20 27.58
N PRO A 281 6.41 40.54 27.48
CA PRO A 281 5.43 41.31 26.71
C PRO A 281 5.40 40.98 25.24
N VAL A 282 6.55 40.65 24.65
CA VAL A 282 6.68 40.28 23.22
C VAL A 282 6.14 38.88 22.95
N ALA A 283 6.37 37.94 23.87
CA ALA A 283 5.85 36.58 23.77
C ALA A 283 4.33 36.54 23.94
N ASP A 284 3.79 37.31 24.89
CA ASP A 284 2.35 37.44 25.12
C ASP A 284 1.63 38.06 23.95
N LEU A 285 2.23 39.07 23.30
CA LEU A 285 1.68 39.72 22.11
C LEU A 285 1.70 38.81 20.87
N ALA A 286 2.74 38.01 20.72
CA ALA A 286 2.85 37.04 19.60
C ALA A 286 1.89 35.85 19.78
N LEU A 287 1.72 35.40 21.01
CA LEU A 287 0.81 34.30 21.32
C LEU A 287 -0.65 34.71 21.17
N SER A 288 -1.03 35.89 21.64
CA SER A 288 -2.38 36.43 21.51
C SER A 288 -2.78 36.71 20.04
N ARG A 289 -1.85 37.14 19.22
CA ARG A 289 -2.09 37.33 17.77
C ARG A 289 -2.29 35.97 17.04
N LYS A 290 -1.48 34.95 17.34
CA LYS A 290 -1.65 33.61 16.74
C LYS A 290 -2.92 32.90 17.22
N LEU A 291 -3.28 33.01 18.50
CA LEU A 291 -4.52 32.46 19.01
C LEU A 291 -5.75 33.16 18.42
N GLY A 292 -5.70 34.49 18.26
CA GLY A 292 -6.77 35.26 17.60
C GLY A 292 -6.96 34.87 16.12
N GLN A 293 -5.88 34.67 15.37
CA GLN A 293 -5.95 34.22 13.97
C GLN A 293 -6.48 32.79 13.85
N GLY A 294 -6.00 31.86 14.69
CA GLY A 294 -6.46 30.47 14.66
C GLY A 294 -7.95 30.32 15.02
N VAL A 295 -8.48 31.16 15.90
CA VAL A 295 -9.91 31.17 16.24
C VAL A 295 -10.74 31.78 15.11
N ALA A 296 -10.27 32.83 14.46
CA ALA A 296 -10.94 33.43 13.32
C ALA A 296 -11.01 32.51 12.10
N ASP A 297 -9.91 31.78 11.80
CA ASP A 297 -9.86 30.80 10.71
C ASP A 297 -10.76 29.58 10.98
N ALA A 298 -10.84 29.14 12.23
CA ALA A 298 -11.74 28.05 12.63
C ALA A 298 -13.22 28.46 12.53
N GLN A 299 -13.54 29.71 12.91
CA GLN A 299 -14.90 30.25 12.79
C GLN A 299 -15.31 30.39 11.33
N HIS A 300 -14.43 30.88 10.46
CA HIS A 300 -14.69 31.01 9.03
C HIS A 300 -14.91 29.64 8.35
N GLN A 301 -14.20 28.59 8.78
CA GLN A 301 -14.43 27.24 8.28
C GLN A 301 -15.75 26.62 8.77
N LEU A 302 -16.22 26.96 9.98
CA LEU A 302 -17.52 26.51 10.49
C LEU A 302 -18.68 27.20 9.75
N ASP A 303 -18.55 28.47 9.43
CA ASP A 303 -19.56 29.24 8.69
C ASP A 303 -19.68 28.79 7.24
N MET A 304 -18.58 28.37 6.60
CA MET A 304 -18.58 27.83 5.22
C MET A 304 -19.20 26.42 5.10
N ASN A 305 -19.29 25.66 6.18
CA ASN A 305 -19.88 24.31 6.20
C ASN A 305 -21.36 24.32 6.63
N SER A 306 -21.96 25.47 6.86
CA SER A 306 -23.35 25.64 7.28
C SER A 306 -24.28 26.19 6.19
N VAL A 307 -23.84 26.23 4.91
CA VAL A 307 -24.64 26.61 3.74
C VAL A 307 -24.95 25.43 2.85
#